data_5907e2900c734b60b634c33d54cba082
#
_entry.id   5907e2900c734b60b634c33d54cba082
#
_cell.length_a   1.000
_cell.length_b   1.000
_cell.length_c   1.000
_cell.angle_alpha   90.00
_cell.angle_beta   90.00
_cell.angle_gamma   90.00
#
_symmetry.space_group_name_H-M   'P 1'
#
loop_
_entity.id
_entity.type
_entity.pdbx_description
1 polymer ?
#
loop_
_entity_poly.entity_id
_entity_poly.type
_entity_poly.pdbx_seq_one_letter_code
_entity_poly.pdbx_strand_id
1 'polypeptide(L)' 'MSTLHHESIFETILDEVCEEFGIEYDPMGDQDVNHVIDEMVMERFLSMGG' A
#
# COMPACT_ATOMS: atom_id res chain seq x y z
N MET A 1 16.52 -13.25 -0.93
CA MET A 1 16.86 -11.87 -0.58
C MET A 1 16.18 -10.85 -1.48
N SER A 2 16.24 -11.09 -2.78
CA SER A 2 15.65 -10.14 -3.74
C SER A 2 14.14 -10.03 -3.61
N THR A 3 13.48 -11.07 -3.19
CA THR A 3 12.03 -11.05 -3.00
C THR A 3 11.60 -10.07 -1.93
N LEU A 4 12.42 -9.93 -0.90
CA LEU A 4 12.12 -9.02 0.20
C LEU A 4 12.15 -7.56 -0.24
N HIS A 5 12.87 -7.28 -1.31
CA HIS A 5 12.98 -5.93 -1.83
C HIS A 5 11.63 -5.41 -2.33
N HIS A 6 10.92 -6.24 -3.07
CA HIS A 6 9.61 -5.87 -3.60
C HIS A 6 8.59 -5.68 -2.48
N GLU A 7 8.60 -6.57 -1.51
CA GLU A 7 7.70 -6.47 -0.38
C GLU A 7 7.96 -5.19 0.42
N SER A 8 9.22 -4.84 0.57
CA SER A 8 9.61 -3.64 1.29
C SER A 8 9.09 -2.39 0.60
N ILE A 9 9.16 -2.34 -0.72
CA ILE A 9 8.65 -1.21 -1.49
C ILE A 9 7.14 -1.07 -1.30
N PHE A 10 6.43 -2.17 -1.39
CA PHE A 10 4.98 -2.16 -1.21
C PHE A 10 4.59 -1.65 0.17
N GLU A 11 5.28 -2.13 1.18
CA GLU A 11 5.03 -1.70 2.55
C GLU A 11 5.29 -0.21 2.73
N THR A 12 6.35 0.28 2.12
CA THR A 12 6.68 1.69 2.19
C THR A 12 5.58 2.55 1.58
N ILE A 13 5.10 2.16 0.41
CA ILE A 13 4.03 2.89 -0.26
C ILE A 13 2.76 2.84 0.56
N LEU A 14 2.46 1.68 1.11
CA LEU A 14 1.29 1.51 1.95
C LEU A 14 1.34 2.43 3.16
N ASP A 15 2.49 2.50 3.77
CA ASP A 15 2.70 3.36 4.93
C ASP A 15 2.48 4.83 4.57
N GLU A 16 3.02 5.24 3.43
CA GLU A 16 2.87 6.62 2.97
C GLU A 16 1.40 6.96 2.70
N VAL A 17 0.70 6.07 2.04
CA VAL A 17 -0.72 6.28 1.74
C VAL A 17 -1.52 6.40 3.03
N CYS A 18 -1.28 5.51 3.96
CA CYS A 18 -1.98 5.53 5.24
C CYS A 18 -1.71 6.82 6.00
N GLU A 19 -0.49 7.29 5.98
CA GLU A 19 -0.13 8.52 6.67
C GLU A 19 -0.80 9.73 6.03
N GLU A 20 -0.82 9.77 4.72
CA GLU A 20 -1.41 10.88 3.99
C GLU A 20 -2.88 11.05 4.30
N PHE A 21 -3.58 9.94 4.40
CA PHE A 21 -5.02 9.95 4.62
C PHE A 21 -5.39 9.84 6.09
N GLY A 22 -4.41 9.63 6.95
CA GLY A 22 -4.66 9.48 8.38
C GLY A 22 -5.44 8.23 8.73
N ILE A 23 -5.20 7.17 8.00
CA ILE A 23 -5.90 5.89 8.20
C ILE A 23 -4.90 4.79 8.50
N GLU A 24 -5.40 3.70 9.06
CA GLU A 24 -4.57 2.53 9.34
C GLU A 24 -5.04 1.36 8.49
N TYR A 25 -4.08 0.65 7.92
CA TYR A 25 -4.41 -0.54 7.14
C TYR A 25 -4.60 -1.72 8.10
N ASP A 26 -5.79 -2.29 8.08
CA ASP A 26 -6.11 -3.44 8.92
C ASP A 26 -6.62 -4.56 8.04
N PRO A 27 -5.80 -5.59 7.80
CA PRO A 27 -6.21 -6.69 6.92
C PRO A 27 -7.40 -7.47 7.46
N MET A 28 -7.65 -7.36 8.76
CA MET A 28 -8.80 -8.01 9.40
C MET A 28 -10.01 -7.08 9.50
N GLY A 29 -9.86 -5.85 9.02
CA GLY A 29 -10.93 -4.88 9.11
C GLY A 29 -11.87 -4.90 7.91
N ASP A 30 -12.40 -3.73 7.60
CA ASP A 30 -13.36 -3.59 6.51
C ASP A 30 -12.70 -3.88 5.16
N GLN A 31 -13.25 -4.85 4.45
CA GLN A 31 -12.71 -5.25 3.16
C GLN A 31 -12.83 -4.16 2.11
N ASP A 32 -13.88 -3.36 2.18
CA ASP A 32 -14.06 -2.25 1.25
C ASP A 32 -12.94 -1.22 1.42
N VAL A 33 -12.63 -0.89 2.65
CA VAL A 33 -11.55 0.04 2.96
C VAL A 33 -10.21 -0.53 2.50
N ASN A 34 -9.99 -1.81 2.78
CA ASN A 34 -8.75 -2.47 2.37
C ASN A 34 -8.59 -2.47 0.85
N HIS A 35 -9.69 -2.68 0.15
CA HIS A 35 -9.68 -2.67 -1.31
C HIS A 35 -9.30 -1.31 -1.87
N VAL A 36 -9.85 -0.25 -1.29
CA VAL A 36 -9.54 1.12 -1.70
C VAL A 36 -8.07 1.42 -1.45
N ILE A 37 -7.56 1.02 -0.30
CA ILE A 37 -6.16 1.22 0.04
C ILE A 37 -5.26 0.48 -0.94
N ASP A 38 -5.60 -0.76 -1.24
CA ASP A 38 -4.84 -1.57 -2.19
C ASP A 38 -4.79 -0.92 -3.56
N GLU A 39 -5.90 -0.37 -4.00
CA GLU A 39 -5.96 0.31 -5.29
C GLU A 39 -5.06 1.53 -5.31
N MET A 40 -5.08 2.31 -4.25
CA MET A 40 -4.23 3.49 -4.16
C MET A 40 -2.75 3.12 -4.15
N VAL A 41 -2.41 2.08 -3.42
CA VAL A 41 -1.03 1.60 -3.35
C VAL A 41 -0.58 1.10 -4.72
N MET A 42 -1.42 0.34 -5.39
CA MET A 42 -1.11 -0.19 -6.70
C MET A 42 -0.90 0.94 -7.71
N GLU A 43 -1.77 1.93 -7.69
CA GLU A 43 -1.65 3.07 -8.59
C GLU A 43 -0.33 3.81 -8.37
N ARG A 44 0.02 4.03 -7.13
CA ARG A 44 1.27 4.68 -6.79
C ARG A 44 2.47 3.87 -7.24
N PHE A 45 2.40 2.58 -7.00
CA PHE A 45 3.48 1.68 -7.40
C PHE A 45 3.70 1.72 -8.91
N LEU A 46 2.63 1.66 -9.67
CA LEU A 46 2.73 1.71 -11.12
C LEU A 46 3.24 3.06 -11.61
N SER A 47 2.85 4.12 -10.94
CA SER A 47 3.31 5.46 -11.28
C SER A 47 4.80 5.62 -11.00
N MET A 48 5.28 5.04 -9.93
CA MET A 48 6.69 5.09 -9.59
C MET A 48 7.52 4.20 -10.51
N GLY A 49 6.96 3.06 -10.86
CA GLY A 49 7.67 2.05 -11.60
C GLY A 49 7.98 2.44 -13.05
N GLY A 50 7.29 3.44 -13.52
CA GLY A 50 7.52 3.94 -14.87
C GLY A 50 8.92 4.44 -15.06
#